data_bc99a2ff9af33850fe8025bc5d7c5569
#
_entry.id   bc99a2ff9af33850fe8025bc5d7c5569
#
_cell.length_a   1.000
_cell.length_b   1.000
_cell.length_c   1.000
_cell.angle_alpha   90.00
_cell.angle_beta   90.00
_cell.angle_gamma   90.00
#
_symmetry.space_group_name_H-M   'P 1'
#
loop_
_entity.id
_entity.type
_entity.pdbx_description
1 polymer ?
#
loop_
_entity_poly.entity_id
_entity_poly.type
_entity_poly.pdbx_seq_one_letter_code
_entity_poly.pdbx_strand_id
1 'polypeptide(L)'
;MSLLRRKALVNYKVSYTTMFGISGFYECTKLMWCNMFGNVTENTLDTWTDILEDEEAKQLNERTYSHGQENEGKVAELNVVITGFTKLDLN
;
A
#
# COMPACT_ATOMS: atom_id res chain seq x y z
N MET A 1 -6.09 17.38 21.00
CA MET A 1 -6.27 16.00 20.51
C MET A 1 -5.11 15.65 19.58
N SER A 2 -4.43 14.54 19.82
CA SER A 2 -3.35 14.12 18.95
C SER A 2 -3.87 13.54 17.63
N LEU A 3 -3.32 14.02 16.52
CA LEU A 3 -3.67 13.48 15.20
C LEU A 3 -3.28 12.02 15.06
N LEU A 4 -2.26 11.58 15.81
CA LEU A 4 -1.80 10.19 15.75
C LEU A 4 -2.82 9.18 16.26
N ARG A 5 -3.77 9.61 17.10
CA ARG A 5 -4.83 8.70 17.57
C ARG A 5 -5.71 8.15 16.46
N ARG A 6 -5.71 8.81 15.30
CA ARG A 6 -6.51 8.38 14.16
C ARG A 6 -5.68 7.68 13.09
N LYS A 7 -4.45 7.34 13.42
CA LYS A 7 -3.54 6.67 12.49
C LYS A 7 -3.18 5.27 12.98
N ALA A 8 -2.75 4.46 12.05
CA ALA A 8 -2.28 3.11 12.33
C ALA A 8 -1.07 2.82 11.46
N LEU A 9 -0.14 2.05 11.99
CA LEU A 9 0.94 1.47 11.18
C LEU A 9 0.39 0.21 10.55
N VAL A 10 0.39 0.17 9.22
CA VAL A 10 -0.18 -0.93 8.46
C VAL A 10 0.94 -1.71 7.81
N ASN A 11 0.97 -3.00 8.09
CA ASN A 11 1.91 -3.93 7.45
C ASN A 11 1.18 -4.60 6.30
N TYR A 12 1.80 -4.61 5.13
CA TYR A 12 1.17 -5.18 3.96
C TYR A 12 2.18 -5.82 3.04
N LYS A 13 1.68 -6.74 2.23
CA LYS A 13 2.46 -7.46 1.25
C LYS A 13 1.96 -7.08 -0.14
N VAL A 14 2.89 -6.76 -1.02
CA VAL A 14 2.60 -6.40 -2.40
C VAL A 14 3.11 -7.51 -3.30
N SER A 15 2.26 -8.02 -4.17
CA SER A 15 2.67 -8.92 -5.24
C SER A 15 2.29 -8.29 -6.57
N TYR A 16 3.15 -8.44 -7.56
CA TYR A 16 2.93 -7.78 -8.85
C TYR A 16 3.46 -8.64 -9.99
N THR A 17 2.91 -8.39 -11.17
CA THR A 17 3.38 -8.95 -12.42
C THR A 17 3.46 -7.81 -13.43
N THR A 18 4.58 -7.72 -14.15
CA THR A 18 4.77 -6.68 -15.15
C THR A 18 4.17 -7.11 -16.50
N MET A 19 4.14 -6.16 -17.43
CA MET A 19 3.66 -6.43 -18.80
C MET A 19 4.46 -7.50 -19.52
N PHE A 20 5.71 -7.72 -19.09
CA PHE A 20 6.59 -8.73 -19.69
C PHE A 20 6.63 -10.04 -18.90
N GLY A 21 5.71 -10.19 -17.95
CA GLY A 21 5.59 -11.43 -17.20
C GLY A 21 6.57 -11.59 -16.04
N ILE A 22 7.28 -10.53 -15.69
CA ILE A 22 8.18 -10.55 -14.54
C ILE A 22 7.36 -10.37 -13.27
N SER A 23 7.46 -11.31 -12.34
CA SER A 23 6.74 -11.27 -11.08
C SER A 23 7.67 -10.98 -9.91
N GLY A 24 7.13 -10.33 -8.89
CA GLY A 24 7.87 -10.06 -7.67
C GLY A 24 6.91 -9.82 -6.51
N PHE A 25 7.49 -9.77 -5.32
CA PHE A 25 6.73 -9.40 -4.13
C PHE A 25 7.65 -8.75 -3.11
N TYR A 26 7.05 -7.94 -2.23
CA TYR A 26 7.78 -7.31 -1.13
C TYR A 26 6.81 -6.95 -0.02
N GLU A 27 7.36 -6.70 1.15
CA GLU A 27 6.57 -6.31 2.32
C GLU A 27 6.92 -4.88 2.70
N CYS A 28 5.90 -4.14 3.15
CA CYS A 28 6.04 -2.74 3.52
C CYS A 28 5.25 -2.42 4.77
N THR A 29 5.61 -1.29 5.37
CA THR A 29 4.87 -0.70 6.47
C THR A 29 4.58 0.74 6.13
N LYS A 30 3.36 1.18 6.37
CA LYS A 30 2.97 2.56 6.07
C LYS A 30 2.01 3.08 7.12
N LEU A 31 2.10 4.39 7.38
CA LEU A 31 1.20 5.06 8.29
C LEU A 31 -0.08 5.45 7.54
N MET A 32 -1.21 4.97 8.02
CA MET A 32 -2.51 5.19 7.38
C MET A 32 -3.50 5.82 8.35
N TRP A 33 -4.46 6.54 7.81
CA TRP A 33 -5.54 7.10 8.62
C TRP A 33 -6.59 6.04 8.90
N CYS A 34 -7.03 5.96 10.15
CA CYS A 34 -8.20 5.19 10.53
C CYS A 34 -9.48 5.93 10.09
N ASN A 35 -10.66 5.39 10.44
CA ASN A 35 -11.89 6.12 10.17
C ASN A 35 -12.00 7.35 11.09
N MET A 36 -13.06 8.15 10.90
CA MET A 36 -13.23 9.40 11.65
C MET A 36 -13.32 9.21 13.15
N PHE A 37 -13.66 8.01 13.61
CA PHE A 37 -13.75 7.67 15.03
C PHE A 37 -12.48 7.04 15.58
N GLY A 38 -11.43 6.94 14.77
CA GLY A 38 -10.20 6.30 15.17
C GLY A 38 -10.25 4.79 15.22
N ASN A 39 -11.24 4.19 14.57
CA ASN A 39 -11.42 2.74 14.53
C ASN A 39 -11.00 2.17 13.18
N VAL A 40 -10.79 0.86 13.15
CA VAL A 40 -10.49 0.12 11.93
C VAL A 40 -11.61 -0.89 11.71
N THR A 41 -12.33 -0.72 10.63
CA THR A 41 -13.43 -1.60 10.23
C THR A 41 -13.08 -2.29 8.92
N GLU A 42 -13.94 -3.18 8.45
CA GLU A 42 -13.76 -3.80 7.14
C GLU A 42 -13.66 -2.75 6.04
N ASN A 43 -14.51 -1.72 6.10
CA ASN A 43 -14.45 -0.62 5.14
C ASN A 43 -13.13 0.13 5.20
N THR A 44 -12.57 0.30 6.40
CA THR A 44 -11.26 0.92 6.56
C THR A 44 -10.18 0.09 5.89
N LEU A 45 -10.20 -1.23 6.10
CA LEU A 45 -9.24 -2.13 5.49
C LEU A 45 -9.36 -2.13 3.97
N ASP A 46 -10.57 -2.12 3.43
CA ASP A 46 -10.80 -2.06 1.99
C ASP A 46 -10.28 -0.74 1.40
N THR A 47 -10.53 0.37 2.10
CA THR A 47 -10.03 1.68 1.68
C THR A 47 -8.51 1.70 1.67
N TRP A 48 -7.88 1.17 2.71
CA TRP A 48 -6.42 1.08 2.77
C TRP A 48 -5.87 0.25 1.61
N THR A 49 -6.49 -0.88 1.33
CA THR A 49 -6.07 -1.75 0.23
C THR A 49 -6.10 -0.99 -1.09
N ASP A 50 -7.18 -0.28 -1.37
CA ASP A 50 -7.32 0.50 -2.61
C ASP A 50 -6.26 1.60 -2.71
N ILE A 51 -6.04 2.34 -1.64
CA ILE A 51 -5.04 3.41 -1.61
C ILE A 51 -3.65 2.84 -1.83
N LEU A 52 -3.32 1.74 -1.15
CA LEU A 52 -2.01 1.13 -1.24
C LEU A 52 -1.77 0.53 -2.63
N GLU A 53 -2.78 -0.07 -3.23
CA GLU A 53 -2.66 -0.57 -4.60
C GLU A 53 -2.33 0.55 -5.58
N ASP A 54 -3.04 1.67 -5.49
CA ASP A 54 -2.79 2.82 -6.35
C ASP A 54 -1.38 3.39 -6.14
N GLU A 55 -0.99 3.59 -4.90
CA GLU A 55 0.32 4.18 -4.59
C GLU A 55 1.47 3.27 -5.00
N GLU A 56 1.35 1.97 -4.74
CA GLU A 56 2.41 1.03 -5.08
C GLU A 56 2.55 0.84 -6.59
N ALA A 57 1.43 0.77 -7.30
CA ALA A 57 1.46 0.70 -8.77
C ALA A 57 2.14 1.93 -9.36
N LYS A 58 1.83 3.11 -8.84
CA LYS A 58 2.43 4.35 -9.29
C LYS A 58 3.94 4.37 -9.04
N GLN A 59 4.36 3.97 -7.85
CA GLN A 59 5.78 3.94 -7.51
C GLN A 59 6.56 2.96 -8.37
N LEU A 60 6.03 1.78 -8.60
CA LEU A 60 6.68 0.79 -9.45
C LEU A 60 6.81 1.29 -10.88
N ASN A 61 5.76 1.89 -11.42
CA ASN A 61 5.78 2.44 -12.78
C ASN A 61 6.77 3.60 -12.91
N GLU A 62 6.81 4.50 -11.92
CA GLU A 62 7.74 5.63 -11.92
C GLU A 62 9.20 5.16 -11.83
N ARG A 63 9.45 4.21 -10.97
CA ARG A 63 10.81 3.68 -10.77
C ARG A 63 11.36 3.07 -12.05
N THR A 64 10.52 2.35 -12.75
CA THR A 64 10.90 1.69 -13.99
C THR A 64 11.15 2.70 -15.11
N TYR A 65 10.31 3.71 -15.18
CA TYR A 65 10.46 4.78 -16.15
C TYR A 65 11.79 5.53 -15.95
N SER A 66 12.16 5.78 -14.71
CA SER A 66 13.39 6.48 -14.35
C SER A 66 14.67 5.76 -14.81
N HIS A 67 14.60 4.44 -14.98
CA HIS A 67 15.73 3.64 -15.42
C HIS A 67 15.72 3.36 -16.92
N GLY A 68 14.84 4.01 -17.67
CA GLY A 68 14.79 3.85 -19.12
C GLY A 68 14.17 2.56 -19.61
N GLN A 69 13.51 1.83 -18.73
CA GLN A 69 12.86 0.57 -19.06
C GLN A 69 11.36 0.79 -19.23
N GLU A 70 11.01 1.65 -20.17
CA GLU A 70 9.65 2.17 -20.32
C GLU A 70 8.54 1.13 -20.34
N ASN A 71 8.78 -0.01 -20.94
CA ASN A 71 7.73 -1.02 -21.08
C ASN A 71 7.93 -2.23 -20.17
N GLU A 72 9.17 -2.56 -19.85
CA GLU A 72 9.49 -3.77 -19.10
C GLU A 72 8.99 -3.77 -17.67
N GLY A 73 8.85 -2.60 -17.09
CA GLY A 73 8.46 -2.49 -15.70
C GLY A 73 7.04 -2.03 -15.45
N LYS A 74 6.27 -1.77 -16.51
CA LYS A 74 4.89 -1.41 -16.31
C LYS A 74 4.14 -2.56 -15.66
N VAL A 75 3.44 -2.25 -14.57
CA VAL A 75 2.69 -3.24 -13.81
C VAL A 75 1.41 -3.61 -14.56
N ALA A 76 1.27 -4.89 -14.88
CA ALA A 76 0.05 -5.42 -15.48
C ALA A 76 -0.97 -5.81 -14.40
N GLU A 77 -0.47 -6.40 -13.32
CA GLU A 77 -1.30 -6.80 -12.19
C GLU A 77 -0.58 -6.47 -10.90
N LEU A 78 -1.32 -6.00 -9.92
CA LEU A 78 -0.78 -5.70 -8.60
C LEU A 78 -1.83 -6.04 -7.55
N ASN A 79 -1.40 -6.69 -6.49
CA ASN A 79 -2.28 -7.08 -5.40
C ASN A 79 -1.64 -6.71 -4.08
N VAL A 80 -2.43 -6.11 -3.21
CA VAL A 80 -2.00 -5.75 -1.85
C VAL A 80 -2.81 -6.56 -0.84
N VAL A 81 -2.11 -7.19 0.08
CA VAL A 81 -2.73 -7.92 1.19
C VAL A 81 -2.22 -7.30 2.49
N ILE A 82 -3.14 -6.80 3.30
CA ILE A 82 -2.79 -6.27 4.61
C ILE A 82 -2.58 -7.46 5.54
N THR A 83 -1.38 -7.55 6.13
CA THR A 83 -1.01 -8.66 7.01
C THR A 83 -1.19 -8.32 8.47
N GLY A 84 -1.30 -7.03 8.81
CA GLY A 84 -1.54 -6.61 10.17
C GLY A 84 -1.52 -5.10 10.30
N PHE A 85 -1.95 -4.61 11.43
CA PHE A 85 -1.88 -3.19 11.72
C PHE A 85 -1.79 -2.96 13.21
N THR A 86 -1.22 -1.82 13.59
CA THR A 86 -1.13 -1.38 14.98
C THR A 86 -1.67 0.04 15.06
N LYS A 87 -2.72 0.22 15.82
CA LYS A 87 -3.26 1.55 16.05
C LYS A 87 -2.30 2.36 16.92
N LEU A 88 -2.07 3.60 16.54
CA LEU A 88 -1.24 4.50 17.32
C LEU A 88 -2.13 5.22 18.33
N ASP A 89 -2.03 4.79 19.55
CA ASP A 89 -2.83 5.33 20.65
C ASP A 89 -1.92 6.08 21.61
N LEU A 90 -1.42 7.21 21.15
CA LEU A 90 -0.55 8.06 21.96
C LEU A 90 -1.37 9.05 22.76
N ASN A 91 -1.20 8.99 24.06
CA ASN A 91 -1.83 9.94 24.98
C ASN A 91 -1.12 11.30 24.95
#